data_580bf36e34b55c451a331ef3304c5fe8
#
_entry.id   580bf36e34b55c451a331ef3304c5fe8
#
_cell.length_a   1.000
_cell.length_b   1.000
_cell.length_c   1.000
_cell.angle_alpha   90.00
_cell.angle_beta   90.00
_cell.angle_gamma   90.00
#
_symmetry.space_group_name_H-M   'P 1'
#
loop_
_entity.id
_entity.type
_entity.pdbx_description
1 polymer ?
#
loop_
_entity_poly.entity_id
_entity_poly.type
_entity_poly.pdbx_seq_one_letter_code
_entity_poly.pdbx_strand_id
1 'polypeptide(L)'
;MDITTLYFGYGSNLDEADWARWCAEKGYEMPTLTPVEAAWLPGHSLRFHYRSIKRKGGAADVVPDQPGTAVPGMLFSLDEQAWHLVDEKEGHPNHYKRCHVTVVTTKGEVVEAITYRVVPEKRQPQLIPPAPGYRSIVQRGLEHYKLPIEHLKKSIEIFDANSTLDHVFVYGTLMEGEQRWPQLRPWSSGAQPGSIRGGLHHLGAYPGLRLDEEGVVHGELHRCGELSDALAVLDRIEGCDEGDPESGLYVRVPVEVHVEGGSVWAWTYAINQLPATARRLHDGRWVA
;
A
#
# COMPACT_ATOMS: atom_id res chain seq x y z
N MET A 1 7.37 13.90 -22.75
CA MET A 1 7.06 14.32 -21.37
C MET A 1 8.18 13.77 -20.52
N ASP A 2 8.93 14.62 -19.85
CA ASP A 2 9.92 14.14 -18.88
C ASP A 2 9.13 13.39 -17.79
N ILE A 3 9.36 12.08 -17.67
CA ILE A 3 8.78 11.28 -16.60
C ILE A 3 9.44 11.76 -15.31
N THR A 4 8.73 12.60 -14.58
CA THR A 4 9.21 13.07 -13.27
C THR A 4 9.23 11.87 -12.34
N THR A 5 10.43 11.41 -11.96
CA THR A 5 10.60 10.30 -11.04
C THR A 5 10.00 10.65 -9.68
N LEU A 6 9.03 9.84 -9.20
CA LEU A 6 8.38 10.05 -7.91
C LEU A 6 9.17 9.38 -6.78
N TYR A 7 9.07 9.96 -5.59
CA TYR A 7 9.60 9.40 -4.35
C TYR A 7 8.48 8.74 -3.55
N PHE A 8 8.65 7.47 -3.19
CA PHE A 8 7.74 6.78 -2.27
C PHE A 8 8.29 6.85 -0.84
N GLY A 9 7.64 7.65 -0.01
CA GLY A 9 7.94 7.81 1.41
C GLY A 9 7.04 6.92 2.28
N TYR A 10 7.64 6.14 3.19
CA TYR A 10 6.94 5.23 4.11
C TYR A 10 7.34 5.42 5.59
N GLY A 11 8.31 6.28 5.84
CA GLY A 11 8.92 6.50 7.17
C GLY A 11 8.79 7.94 7.66
N SER A 12 9.85 8.47 8.26
CA SER A 12 9.85 9.80 8.87
C SER A 12 9.65 10.96 7.87
N ASN A 13 9.86 10.75 6.58
CA ASN A 13 9.63 11.78 5.56
C ASN A 13 8.14 12.02 5.28
N LEU A 14 7.25 11.21 5.86
CA LEU A 14 5.81 11.49 5.89
C LEU A 14 5.45 12.63 6.85
N ASP A 15 6.31 12.96 7.81
CA ASP A 15 6.06 14.02 8.81
C ASP A 15 6.80 15.30 8.39
N GLU A 16 6.04 16.27 7.89
CA GLU A 16 6.56 17.56 7.43
C GLU A 16 7.32 18.31 8.55
N ALA A 17 6.85 18.21 9.79
CA ALA A 17 7.52 18.85 10.92
C ALA A 17 8.90 18.24 11.22
N ASP A 18 9.07 16.92 11.03
CA ASP A 18 10.37 16.26 11.12
C ASP A 18 11.30 16.67 9.97
N TRP A 19 10.74 16.81 8.77
CA TRP A 19 11.47 17.31 7.60
C TRP A 19 11.96 18.73 7.81
N ALA A 20 11.07 19.66 8.20
CA ALA A 20 11.39 21.05 8.48
C ALA A 20 12.45 21.20 9.57
N ARG A 21 12.30 20.46 10.68
CA ARG A 21 13.28 20.47 11.77
C ARG A 21 14.65 20.00 11.30
N TRP A 22 14.73 18.91 10.52
CA TRP A 22 15.99 18.40 10.00
C TRP A 22 16.68 19.41 9.08
N CYS A 23 15.95 20.08 8.19
CA CYS A 23 16.49 21.13 7.34
C CYS A 23 17.04 22.31 8.17
N ALA A 24 16.27 22.77 9.17
CA ALA A 24 16.69 23.86 10.06
C ALA A 24 17.95 23.51 10.87
N GLU A 25 18.06 22.31 11.43
CA GLU A 25 19.25 21.84 12.14
C GLU A 25 20.51 21.83 11.26
N LYS A 26 20.33 21.68 9.95
CA LYS A 26 21.41 21.68 8.95
C LYS A 26 21.67 23.05 8.35
N GLY A 27 20.81 24.04 8.61
CA GLY A 27 20.89 25.37 8.02
C GLY A 27 20.45 25.42 6.54
N TYR A 28 19.64 24.45 6.12
CA TYR A 28 19.07 24.41 4.77
C TYR A 28 17.73 25.13 4.70
N GLU A 29 17.51 25.84 3.58
CA GLU A 29 16.15 26.19 3.20
C GLU A 29 15.36 24.91 2.91
N MET A 30 14.15 24.80 3.48
CA MET A 30 13.33 23.61 3.37
C MET A 30 12.68 23.53 1.99
N PRO A 31 13.08 22.60 1.10
CA PRO A 31 12.34 22.36 -0.13
C PRO A 31 11.06 21.59 0.17
N THR A 32 10.06 21.82 -0.67
CA THR A 32 8.76 21.12 -0.53
C THR A 32 8.87 19.69 -1.04
N LEU A 33 8.47 18.72 -0.22
CA LEU A 33 8.11 17.40 -0.68
C LEU A 33 6.64 17.47 -1.11
N THR A 34 6.38 17.67 -2.41
CA THR A 34 5.02 17.88 -2.90
C THR A 34 4.25 16.56 -2.92
N PRO A 35 3.22 16.35 -2.06
CA PRO A 35 2.47 15.12 -2.03
C PRO A 35 1.64 14.97 -3.31
N VAL A 36 1.68 13.79 -3.91
CA VAL A 36 0.94 13.45 -5.14
C VAL A 36 -0.25 12.57 -4.82
N GLU A 37 -0.02 11.37 -4.30
CA GLU A 37 -1.07 10.42 -3.97
C GLU A 37 -0.60 9.38 -2.96
N ALA A 38 -1.51 8.91 -2.12
CA ALA A 38 -1.28 7.77 -1.26
C ALA A 38 -1.13 6.49 -2.10
N ALA A 39 -0.17 5.66 -1.72
CA ALA A 39 0.14 4.43 -2.43
C ALA A 39 0.59 3.32 -1.48
N TRP A 40 0.60 2.12 -2.00
CA TRP A 40 1.05 0.93 -1.30
C TRP A 40 2.21 0.29 -2.02
N LEU A 41 3.19 -0.19 -1.27
CA LEU A 41 4.28 -1.02 -1.76
C LEU A 41 3.95 -2.49 -1.51
N PRO A 42 3.41 -3.22 -2.51
CA PRO A 42 3.03 -4.63 -2.35
C PRO A 42 4.26 -5.52 -2.19
N GLY A 43 4.07 -6.73 -1.65
CA GLY A 43 5.13 -7.71 -1.47
C GLY A 43 6.26 -7.26 -0.55
N HIS A 44 5.99 -6.30 0.35
CA HIS A 44 6.97 -5.76 1.28
C HIS A 44 6.40 -5.64 2.69
N SER A 45 7.31 -5.70 3.68
CA SER A 45 7.00 -5.46 5.08
C SER A 45 7.90 -4.39 5.69
N LEU A 46 7.34 -3.64 6.64
CA LEU A 46 8.08 -2.67 7.44
C LEU A 46 8.89 -3.40 8.51
N ARG A 47 10.18 -3.05 8.65
CA ARG A 47 11.09 -3.62 9.65
C ARG A 47 11.85 -2.53 10.40
N PHE A 48 12.18 -2.82 11.65
CA PHE A 48 13.07 -2.02 12.48
C PHE A 48 14.29 -2.86 12.88
N HIS A 49 15.24 -2.97 11.96
CA HIS A 49 16.44 -3.78 12.10
C HIS A 49 17.74 -3.00 11.79
N TYR A 50 17.64 -1.70 11.68
CA TYR A 50 18.77 -0.80 11.51
C TYR A 50 18.87 0.17 12.70
N ARG A 51 20.02 0.18 13.39
CA ARG A 51 20.26 1.08 14.52
C ARG A 51 20.70 2.45 14.04
N SER A 52 19.82 3.42 14.20
CA SER A 52 20.13 4.83 13.93
C SER A 52 20.59 5.54 15.20
N ILE A 53 21.81 6.09 15.17
CA ILE A 53 22.35 6.88 16.28
C ILE A 53 21.53 8.17 16.46
N LYS A 54 21.22 8.85 15.37
CA LYS A 54 20.42 10.09 15.38
C LYS A 54 19.01 9.87 15.94
N ARG A 55 18.37 8.76 15.59
CA ARG A 55 17.02 8.39 16.07
C ARG A 55 17.04 7.69 17.42
N LYS A 56 18.22 7.37 17.97
CA LYS A 56 18.44 6.69 19.27
C LYS A 56 17.74 5.33 19.39
N GLY A 57 17.57 4.61 18.27
CA GLY A 57 16.85 3.36 18.20
C GLY A 57 16.78 2.79 16.80
N GLY A 58 15.85 1.87 16.59
CA GLY A 58 15.57 1.32 15.26
C GLY A 58 15.03 2.39 14.33
N ALA A 59 15.50 2.40 13.10
CA ALA A 59 14.92 3.19 12.02
C ALA A 59 14.23 2.27 11.00
N ALA A 60 13.18 2.78 10.37
CA ALA A 60 12.31 2.06 9.46
C ALA A 60 13.05 1.62 8.18
N ASP A 61 12.83 0.39 7.76
CA ASP A 61 13.24 -0.17 6.48
C ASP A 61 12.07 -0.93 5.86
N VAL A 62 12.00 -1.01 4.54
CA VAL A 62 11.07 -1.90 3.84
C VAL A 62 11.85 -3.02 3.19
N VAL A 63 11.38 -4.24 3.38
CA VAL A 63 12.02 -5.43 2.84
C VAL A 63 11.03 -6.26 2.04
N PRO A 64 11.46 -6.94 0.96
CA PRO A 64 10.62 -7.91 0.27
C PRO A 64 10.08 -8.96 1.24
N ASP A 65 8.83 -9.30 1.07
CA ASP A 65 8.12 -10.29 1.87
C ASP A 65 7.11 -11.06 0.98
N GLN A 66 6.33 -11.94 1.57
CA GLN A 66 5.38 -12.80 0.86
C GLN A 66 4.23 -12.01 0.18
N PRO A 67 3.59 -12.58 -0.84
CA PRO A 67 2.37 -12.03 -1.41
C PRO A 67 1.29 -11.75 -0.35
N GLY A 68 0.56 -10.65 -0.51
CA GLY A 68 -0.44 -10.22 0.47
C GLY A 68 0.07 -9.28 1.56
N THR A 69 1.41 -9.07 1.65
CA THR A 69 1.96 -7.99 2.44
C THR A 69 1.96 -6.68 1.65
N ALA A 70 1.81 -5.56 2.32
CA ALA A 70 1.95 -4.24 1.71
C ALA A 70 2.30 -3.18 2.75
N VAL A 71 3.12 -2.21 2.37
CA VAL A 71 3.48 -1.07 3.20
C VAL A 71 2.83 0.19 2.63
N PRO A 72 1.98 0.88 3.40
CA PRO A 72 1.40 2.13 2.97
C PRO A 72 2.42 3.27 3.03
N GLY A 73 2.26 4.23 2.14
CA GLY A 73 3.09 5.42 2.08
C GLY A 73 2.49 6.49 1.17
N MET A 74 3.31 7.47 0.85
CA MET A 74 2.92 8.61 0.03
C MET A 74 3.89 8.79 -1.13
N LEU A 75 3.38 9.01 -2.31
CA LEU A 75 4.15 9.46 -3.47
C LEU A 75 4.37 10.97 -3.38
N PHE A 76 5.60 11.39 -3.57
CA PHE A 76 5.98 12.79 -3.61
C PHE A 76 6.67 13.14 -4.93
N SER A 77 6.36 14.30 -5.47
CA SER A 77 7.15 14.95 -6.51
C SER A 77 8.25 15.81 -5.84
N LEU A 78 9.47 15.66 -6.31
CA LEU A 78 10.65 16.28 -5.75
C LEU A 78 11.40 17.03 -6.85
N ASP A 79 11.82 18.25 -6.58
CA ASP A 79 12.81 18.94 -7.40
C ASP A 79 14.25 18.42 -7.13
N GLU A 80 15.20 18.88 -7.86
CA GLU A 80 16.61 18.44 -7.74
C GLU A 80 17.18 18.73 -6.33
N GLN A 81 16.84 19.86 -5.74
CA GLN A 81 17.27 20.24 -4.40
C GLN A 81 16.66 19.29 -3.34
N ALA A 82 15.36 19.02 -3.44
CA ALA A 82 14.68 18.08 -2.54
C ALA A 82 15.28 16.68 -2.63
N TRP A 83 15.57 16.17 -3.84
CA TRP A 83 16.26 14.89 -4.02
C TRP A 83 17.61 14.86 -3.33
N HIS A 84 18.42 15.92 -3.49
CA HIS A 84 19.72 16.01 -2.83
C HIS A 84 19.61 15.98 -1.30
N LEU A 85 18.66 16.71 -0.74
CA LEU A 85 18.50 16.77 0.71
C LEU A 85 17.87 15.50 1.29
N VAL A 86 17.00 14.80 0.55
CA VAL A 86 16.51 13.48 0.96
C VAL A 86 17.66 12.47 0.96
N ASP A 87 18.52 12.46 -0.06
CA ASP A 87 19.73 11.62 -0.06
C ASP A 87 20.59 11.85 1.20
N GLU A 88 20.84 13.11 1.54
CA GLU A 88 21.65 13.45 2.72
C GLU A 88 20.96 12.99 4.02
N LYS A 89 19.64 13.21 4.14
CA LYS A 89 18.87 12.78 5.32
C LYS A 89 18.91 11.28 5.51
N GLU A 90 18.76 10.52 4.42
CA GLU A 90 18.82 9.06 4.42
C GLU A 90 20.26 8.51 4.53
N GLY A 91 21.25 9.37 4.32
CA GLY A 91 22.68 8.98 4.32
C GLY A 91 23.03 8.07 3.15
N HIS A 92 22.41 8.37 1.99
CA HIS A 92 22.69 7.67 0.73
C HIS A 92 24.14 7.91 0.29
N PRO A 93 24.85 6.91 -0.24
CA PRO A 93 24.42 5.50 -0.40
C PRO A 93 24.82 4.58 0.77
N ASN A 94 25.36 5.12 1.87
CA ASN A 94 26.08 4.34 2.89
C ASN A 94 25.19 3.79 4.01
N HIS A 95 24.00 4.38 4.24
CA HIS A 95 23.04 3.94 5.25
C HIS A 95 21.78 3.38 4.60
N TYR A 96 21.16 4.17 3.76
CA TYR A 96 20.11 3.77 2.85
C TYR A 96 20.58 3.97 1.42
N LYS A 97 20.03 3.21 0.51
CA LYS A 97 20.22 3.41 -0.93
C LYS A 97 18.90 3.57 -1.65
N ARG A 98 18.90 4.34 -2.72
CA ARG A 98 17.77 4.44 -3.65
C ARG A 98 17.50 3.07 -4.28
N CYS A 99 16.23 2.68 -4.33
CA CYS A 99 15.76 1.48 -4.98
C CYS A 99 14.54 1.83 -5.84
N HIS A 100 14.48 1.30 -7.04
CA HIS A 100 13.27 1.33 -7.85
C HIS A 100 12.26 0.36 -7.25
N VAL A 101 11.01 0.79 -7.19
CA VAL A 101 9.89 0.01 -6.68
C VAL A 101 8.65 0.30 -7.51
N THR A 102 7.81 -0.70 -7.67
CA THR A 102 6.48 -0.58 -8.24
C THR A 102 5.48 -0.45 -7.10
N VAL A 103 4.73 0.64 -7.07
CA VAL A 103 3.68 0.87 -6.07
C VAL A 103 2.31 0.94 -6.75
N VAL A 104 1.26 0.68 -5.97
CA VAL A 104 -0.12 0.80 -6.44
C VAL A 104 -0.80 1.92 -5.68
N THR A 105 -1.34 2.91 -6.37
CA THR A 105 -2.05 4.04 -5.77
C THR A 105 -3.41 3.63 -5.21
N THR A 106 -4.00 4.47 -4.37
CA THR A 106 -5.36 4.24 -3.87
C THR A 106 -6.44 4.30 -4.95
N LYS A 107 -6.09 4.77 -6.17
CA LYS A 107 -6.95 4.75 -7.36
C LYS A 107 -6.73 3.52 -8.25
N GLY A 108 -5.81 2.62 -7.87
CA GLY A 108 -5.50 1.43 -8.63
C GLY A 108 -4.49 1.66 -9.76
N GLU A 109 -3.82 2.81 -9.80
CA GLU A 109 -2.77 3.08 -10.77
C GLU A 109 -1.45 2.43 -10.34
N VAL A 110 -0.76 1.81 -11.28
CA VAL A 110 0.59 1.25 -11.07
C VAL A 110 1.60 2.34 -11.37
N VAL A 111 2.53 2.58 -10.44
CA VAL A 111 3.49 3.69 -10.56
C VAL A 111 4.89 3.21 -10.21
N GLU A 112 5.85 3.46 -11.11
CA GLU A 112 7.27 3.30 -10.82
C GLU A 112 7.76 4.48 -9.97
N ALA A 113 8.40 4.17 -8.85
CA ALA A 113 8.90 5.17 -7.92
C ALA A 113 10.29 4.81 -7.38
N ILE A 114 10.95 5.77 -6.76
CA ILE A 114 12.16 5.53 -5.98
C ILE A 114 11.79 5.56 -4.49
N THR A 115 12.29 4.57 -3.76
CA THR A 115 12.28 4.58 -2.30
C THR A 115 13.69 4.35 -1.75
N TYR A 116 13.85 4.48 -0.43
CA TYR A 116 15.12 4.23 0.25
C TYR A 116 15.02 2.99 1.11
N ARG A 117 16.01 2.11 0.99
CA ARG A 117 16.11 0.87 1.77
C ARG A 117 17.46 0.81 2.45
N VAL A 118 17.50 0.31 3.68
CA VAL A 118 18.74 0.10 4.43
C VAL A 118 19.67 -0.82 3.64
N VAL A 119 20.93 -0.44 3.57
CA VAL A 119 21.94 -1.30 2.93
C VAL A 119 22.09 -2.61 3.71
N PRO A 120 22.22 -3.77 3.03
CA PRO A 120 22.21 -5.08 3.69
C PRO A 120 23.19 -5.22 4.85
N GLU A 121 24.37 -4.61 4.74
CA GLU A 121 25.45 -4.70 5.71
C GLU A 121 25.14 -4.00 7.05
N LYS A 122 24.11 -3.17 7.08
CA LYS A 122 23.66 -2.44 8.29
C LYS A 122 22.42 -3.05 8.91
N ARG A 123 21.80 -4.03 8.28
CA ARG A 123 20.67 -4.76 8.80
C ARG A 123 21.13 -5.70 9.92
N GLN A 124 20.37 -5.75 10.99
CA GLN A 124 20.61 -6.68 12.11
C GLN A 124 19.56 -7.79 12.10
N PRO A 125 19.90 -9.01 12.56
CA PRO A 125 18.99 -10.15 12.53
C PRO A 125 17.96 -10.14 13.68
N GLN A 126 17.71 -8.99 14.30
CA GLN A 126 16.75 -8.82 15.38
C GLN A 126 16.05 -7.47 15.33
N LEU A 127 14.91 -7.41 16.02
CA LEU A 127 14.20 -6.15 16.23
C LEU A 127 15.08 -5.18 17.06
N ILE A 128 15.20 -3.98 16.55
CA ILE A 128 15.74 -2.84 17.27
C ILE A 128 14.57 -1.90 17.51
N PRO A 129 13.98 -1.86 18.69
CA PRO A 129 12.83 -1.01 18.95
C PRO A 129 13.11 0.45 18.56
N PRO A 130 12.20 1.13 17.85
CA PRO A 130 12.32 2.55 17.58
C PRO A 130 12.17 3.33 18.89
N ALA A 131 12.92 4.42 19.04
CA ALA A 131 12.70 5.33 20.16
C ALA A 131 11.27 5.93 20.07
N PRO A 132 10.61 6.20 21.24
CA PRO A 132 9.22 6.70 21.25
C PRO A 132 9.01 7.93 20.39
N GLY A 133 9.94 8.88 20.38
CA GLY A 133 9.88 10.08 19.56
C GLY A 133 9.91 9.78 18.05
N TYR A 134 10.73 8.82 17.62
CA TYR A 134 10.79 8.41 16.22
C TYR A 134 9.52 7.66 15.78
N ARG A 135 9.01 6.76 16.64
CA ARG A 135 7.72 6.09 16.41
C ARG A 135 6.61 7.11 16.20
N SER A 136 6.51 8.13 17.07
CA SER A 136 5.48 9.17 16.97
C SER A 136 5.59 9.99 15.68
N ILE A 137 6.81 10.22 15.17
CA ILE A 137 7.04 10.90 13.89
C ILE A 137 6.42 10.08 12.75
N VAL A 138 6.74 8.79 12.65
CA VAL A 138 6.20 7.92 11.59
C VAL A 138 4.68 7.81 11.70
N GLN A 139 4.16 7.64 12.93
CA GLN A 139 2.73 7.55 13.17
C GLN A 139 1.99 8.81 12.73
N ARG A 140 2.45 10.02 13.13
CA ARG A 140 1.83 11.29 12.71
C ARG A 140 1.83 11.46 11.19
N GLY A 141 2.92 11.07 10.52
CA GLY A 141 2.99 11.11 9.06
C GLY A 141 1.93 10.22 8.40
N LEU A 142 1.77 8.99 8.88
CA LEU A 142 0.72 8.07 8.39
C LEU A 142 -0.69 8.64 8.66
N GLU A 143 -0.95 9.11 9.88
CA GLU A 143 -2.25 9.70 10.27
C GLU A 143 -2.58 10.96 9.45
N HIS A 144 -1.58 11.81 9.16
CA HIS A 144 -1.75 13.00 8.33
C HIS A 144 -2.31 12.66 6.94
N TYR A 145 -1.78 11.59 6.31
CA TYR A 145 -2.23 11.11 5.01
C TYR A 145 -3.38 10.08 5.11
N LYS A 146 -3.98 9.89 6.28
CA LYS A 146 -5.07 8.93 6.53
C LYS A 146 -4.71 7.49 6.16
N LEU A 147 -3.45 7.14 6.33
CA LEU A 147 -2.92 5.80 6.08
C LEU A 147 -3.04 4.92 7.34
N PRO A 148 -3.23 3.61 7.21
CA PRO A 148 -3.33 2.71 8.36
C PRO A 148 -2.00 2.65 9.12
N ILE A 149 -2.09 2.43 10.44
CA ILE A 149 -0.93 2.35 11.34
C ILE A 149 -0.70 0.93 11.89
N GLU A 150 -1.51 -0.03 11.50
CA GLU A 150 -1.48 -1.40 12.03
C GLU A 150 -0.15 -2.10 11.70
N HIS A 151 0.38 -1.91 10.48
CA HIS A 151 1.68 -2.42 10.07
C HIS A 151 2.82 -1.84 10.93
N LEU A 152 2.76 -0.55 11.29
CA LEU A 152 3.71 0.09 12.20
C LEU A 152 3.62 -0.52 13.60
N LYS A 153 2.41 -0.70 14.14
CA LYS A 153 2.20 -1.31 15.46
C LYS A 153 2.77 -2.72 15.51
N LYS A 154 2.48 -3.56 14.53
CA LYS A 154 3.00 -4.93 14.45
C LYS A 154 4.53 -4.96 14.36
N SER A 155 5.13 -4.14 13.50
CA SER A 155 6.59 -4.14 13.25
C SER A 155 7.46 -3.67 14.41
N ILE A 156 6.89 -2.94 15.38
CA ILE A 156 7.61 -2.53 16.61
C ILE A 156 7.53 -3.55 17.74
N GLU A 157 6.65 -4.52 17.66
CA GLU A 157 6.42 -5.56 18.68
C GLU A 157 7.04 -6.89 18.29
N ILE A 158 6.99 -7.23 17.01
CA ILE A 158 7.42 -8.53 16.49
C ILE A 158 8.43 -8.33 15.36
N PHE A 159 9.59 -8.98 15.44
CA PHE A 159 10.65 -8.83 14.44
C PHE A 159 10.22 -9.28 13.03
N ASP A 160 9.60 -10.45 12.95
CA ASP A 160 9.12 -11.01 11.68
C ASP A 160 7.64 -10.70 11.41
N ALA A 161 7.09 -9.64 12.06
CA ALA A 161 5.74 -9.21 11.76
C ALA A 161 5.62 -8.85 10.27
N ASN A 162 4.76 -9.55 9.57
CA ASN A 162 4.44 -9.19 8.20
C ASN A 162 3.39 -8.07 8.16
N SER A 163 3.43 -7.28 7.11
CA SER A 163 2.44 -6.22 6.85
C SER A 163 1.23 -6.77 6.07
N THR A 164 0.74 -7.95 6.46
CA THR A 164 -0.36 -8.62 5.78
C THR A 164 -1.68 -7.91 6.03
N LEU A 165 -2.43 -7.68 4.96
CA LEU A 165 -3.84 -7.28 5.01
C LEU A 165 -4.66 -8.57 4.90
N ASP A 166 -5.10 -9.12 6.03
CA ASP A 166 -5.73 -10.45 6.15
C ASP A 166 -7.19 -10.52 5.64
N HIS A 167 -7.61 -9.54 4.85
CA HIS A 167 -8.94 -9.46 4.28
C HIS A 167 -8.92 -9.29 2.76
N VAL A 168 -9.96 -9.82 2.11
CA VAL A 168 -10.26 -9.62 0.69
C VAL A 168 -11.68 -9.06 0.57
N PHE A 169 -11.84 -7.96 -0.16
CA PHE A 169 -13.13 -7.41 -0.53
C PHE A 169 -13.50 -7.85 -1.93
N VAL A 170 -14.67 -8.46 -2.07
CA VAL A 170 -15.23 -8.95 -3.34
C VAL A 170 -16.58 -8.29 -3.60
N TYR A 171 -16.84 -7.97 -4.88
CA TYR A 171 -18.02 -7.19 -5.29
C TYR A 171 -18.72 -7.80 -6.52
N GLY A 172 -18.40 -9.03 -6.88
CA GLY A 172 -18.89 -9.67 -8.10
C GLY A 172 -18.95 -11.19 -7.98
N THR A 173 -18.49 -11.88 -9.00
CA THR A 173 -18.60 -13.35 -9.14
C THR A 173 -17.94 -14.17 -8.03
N LEU A 174 -17.10 -13.56 -7.19
CA LEU A 174 -16.49 -14.20 -6.01
C LEU A 174 -17.35 -14.09 -4.74
N MET A 175 -18.45 -13.30 -4.73
CA MET A 175 -19.36 -13.19 -3.58
C MET A 175 -20.03 -14.53 -3.28
N GLU A 176 -20.52 -14.67 -2.05
CA GLU A 176 -21.22 -15.88 -1.60
C GLU A 176 -22.45 -16.18 -2.47
N GLY A 177 -22.51 -17.42 -2.97
CA GLY A 177 -23.57 -17.84 -3.90
C GLY A 177 -23.32 -17.55 -5.37
N GLU A 178 -22.32 -16.76 -5.72
CA GLU A 178 -21.93 -16.44 -7.09
C GLU A 178 -21.05 -17.53 -7.73
N GLN A 179 -20.87 -17.42 -9.06
CA GLN A 179 -20.22 -18.47 -9.88
C GLN A 179 -18.81 -18.85 -9.41
N ARG A 180 -18.00 -17.87 -8.98
CA ARG A 180 -16.61 -18.06 -8.58
C ARG A 180 -16.42 -18.19 -7.06
N TRP A 181 -17.47 -18.10 -6.26
CA TRP A 181 -17.43 -18.31 -4.82
C TRP A 181 -16.69 -19.60 -4.39
N PRO A 182 -16.85 -20.75 -5.05
CA PRO A 182 -16.11 -21.96 -4.69
C PRO A 182 -14.59 -21.80 -4.66
N GLN A 183 -14.03 -20.80 -5.33
CA GLN A 183 -12.58 -20.51 -5.36
C GLN A 183 -12.10 -19.72 -4.13
N LEU A 184 -12.95 -18.83 -3.60
CA LEU A 184 -12.64 -18.05 -2.38
C LEU A 184 -13.03 -18.80 -1.11
N ARG A 185 -14.12 -19.56 -1.14
CA ARG A 185 -14.70 -20.27 0.02
C ARG A 185 -13.72 -21.03 0.89
N PRO A 186 -12.74 -21.80 0.35
CA PRO A 186 -11.80 -22.58 1.18
C PRO A 186 -10.92 -21.70 2.08
N TRP A 187 -10.71 -20.45 1.71
CA TRP A 187 -9.84 -19.50 2.38
C TRP A 187 -10.57 -18.55 3.34
N SER A 188 -11.89 -18.41 3.15
CA SER A 188 -12.72 -17.50 3.94
C SER A 188 -13.06 -18.11 5.29
N SER A 189 -12.70 -17.40 6.36
CA SER A 189 -13.08 -17.77 7.74
C SER A 189 -14.30 -16.99 8.24
N GLY A 190 -14.89 -16.15 7.40
CA GLY A 190 -16.09 -15.35 7.68
C GLY A 190 -16.22 -14.20 6.70
N ALA A 191 -17.47 -13.80 6.45
CA ALA A 191 -17.83 -12.70 5.57
C ALA A 191 -18.77 -11.73 6.28
N GLN A 192 -18.69 -10.47 5.90
CA GLN A 192 -19.65 -9.43 6.29
C GLN A 192 -19.89 -8.47 5.13
N PRO A 193 -21.07 -7.86 5.05
CA PRO A 193 -21.33 -6.81 4.08
C PRO A 193 -20.36 -5.64 4.25
N GLY A 194 -19.91 -5.09 3.13
CA GLY A 194 -19.04 -3.92 3.11
C GLY A 194 -19.28 -3.07 1.88
N SER A 195 -18.67 -1.89 1.87
CA SER A 195 -18.68 -1.01 0.71
C SER A 195 -17.37 -0.25 0.59
N ILE A 196 -17.02 0.11 -0.63
CA ILE A 196 -15.85 0.92 -0.98
C ILE A 196 -16.26 2.09 -1.86
N ARG A 197 -15.40 3.09 -1.98
CA ARG A 197 -15.55 4.14 -2.98
C ARG A 197 -15.09 3.64 -4.34
N GLY A 198 -15.82 4.06 -5.40
CA GLY A 198 -15.49 3.69 -6.78
C GLY A 198 -16.71 3.59 -7.67
N GLY A 199 -16.47 3.30 -8.95
CA GLY A 199 -17.47 3.01 -9.95
C GLY A 199 -17.50 1.53 -10.31
N LEU A 200 -18.68 0.92 -10.36
CA LEU A 200 -18.87 -0.46 -10.77
C LEU A 200 -19.44 -0.53 -12.19
N HIS A 201 -18.87 -1.40 -13.01
CA HIS A 201 -19.26 -1.56 -14.41
C HIS A 201 -19.60 -3.01 -14.73
N HIS A 202 -20.65 -3.22 -15.52
CA HIS A 202 -21.03 -4.51 -16.07
C HIS A 202 -20.25 -4.76 -17.35
N LEU A 203 -19.47 -5.85 -17.39
CA LEU A 203 -18.62 -6.22 -18.54
C LEU A 203 -19.12 -7.47 -19.27
N GLY A 204 -20.38 -7.85 -19.06
CA GLY A 204 -20.97 -9.07 -19.57
C GLY A 204 -21.06 -10.16 -18.50
N ALA A 205 -20.09 -11.06 -18.44
CA ALA A 205 -20.11 -12.19 -17.48
C ALA A 205 -19.57 -11.83 -16.08
N TYR A 206 -18.98 -10.65 -15.90
CA TYR A 206 -18.36 -10.23 -14.65
C TYR A 206 -18.33 -8.68 -14.54
N PRO A 207 -18.19 -8.12 -13.33
CA PRO A 207 -18.07 -6.68 -13.13
C PRO A 207 -16.62 -6.20 -13.22
N GLY A 208 -16.43 -4.89 -13.49
CA GLY A 208 -15.16 -4.18 -13.39
C GLY A 208 -15.27 -3.01 -12.42
N LEU A 209 -14.35 -2.92 -11.47
CA LEU A 209 -14.24 -1.84 -10.49
C LEU A 209 -13.27 -0.77 -10.99
N ARG A 210 -13.69 0.51 -10.92
CA ARG A 210 -12.84 1.69 -11.13
C ARG A 210 -12.75 2.47 -9.82
N LEU A 211 -11.54 2.64 -9.29
CA LEU A 211 -11.29 3.35 -8.03
C LEU A 211 -11.09 4.87 -8.23
N ASP A 212 -10.83 5.30 -9.45
CA ASP A 212 -10.71 6.70 -9.85
C ASP A 212 -12.08 7.37 -10.15
N GLU A 213 -13.18 6.62 -10.03
CA GLU A 213 -14.54 7.11 -10.23
C GLU A 213 -15.25 7.37 -8.89
N GLU A 214 -16.17 8.35 -8.90
CA GLU A 214 -17.06 8.59 -7.75
C GLU A 214 -18.18 7.54 -7.70
N GLY A 215 -18.57 7.17 -6.51
CA GLY A 215 -19.66 6.25 -6.22
C GLY A 215 -19.38 5.36 -5.02
N VAL A 216 -20.29 4.43 -4.79
CA VAL A 216 -20.18 3.42 -3.73
C VAL A 216 -20.41 2.05 -4.38
N VAL A 217 -19.46 1.14 -4.16
CA VAL A 217 -19.54 -0.26 -4.61
C VAL A 217 -19.78 -1.13 -3.39
N HIS A 218 -20.85 -1.91 -3.45
CA HIS A 218 -21.26 -2.83 -2.39
C HIS A 218 -20.71 -4.22 -2.67
N GLY A 219 -20.34 -4.92 -1.63
CA GLY A 219 -19.80 -6.28 -1.72
C GLY A 219 -19.65 -6.93 -0.36
N GLU A 220 -18.75 -7.88 -0.29
CA GLU A 220 -18.48 -8.70 0.90
C GLU A 220 -17.00 -8.58 1.30
N LEU A 221 -16.75 -8.36 2.59
CA LEU A 221 -15.43 -8.39 3.19
C LEU A 221 -15.20 -9.77 3.79
N HIS A 222 -14.26 -10.53 3.24
CA HIS A 222 -13.86 -11.84 3.71
C HIS A 222 -12.55 -11.79 4.48
N ARG A 223 -12.50 -12.41 5.65
CA ARG A 223 -11.25 -12.66 6.35
C ARG A 223 -10.64 -13.97 5.86
N CYS A 224 -9.37 -13.91 5.41
CA CYS A 224 -8.64 -15.06 4.87
C CYS A 224 -7.53 -15.49 5.83
N GLY A 225 -7.48 -16.78 6.18
CA GLY A 225 -6.46 -17.33 7.09
C GLY A 225 -5.09 -17.43 6.41
N GLU A 226 -5.00 -18.18 5.31
CA GLU A 226 -3.79 -18.38 4.49
C GLU A 226 -3.83 -17.42 3.28
N LEU A 227 -3.68 -16.12 3.55
CA LEU A 227 -3.91 -15.10 2.53
C LEU A 227 -3.03 -15.25 1.29
N SER A 228 -1.73 -15.56 1.45
CA SER A 228 -0.81 -15.72 0.32
C SER A 228 -1.28 -16.81 -0.66
N ASP A 229 -1.75 -17.92 -0.14
CA ASP A 229 -2.27 -19.03 -0.95
C ASP A 229 -3.61 -18.64 -1.61
N ALA A 230 -4.48 -17.96 -0.85
CA ALA A 230 -5.73 -17.43 -1.39
C ALA A 230 -5.46 -16.49 -2.57
N LEU A 231 -4.55 -15.53 -2.40
CA LEU A 231 -4.21 -14.57 -3.45
C LEU A 231 -3.59 -15.24 -4.67
N ALA A 232 -2.76 -16.27 -4.52
CA ALA A 232 -2.22 -17.01 -5.65
C ALA A 232 -3.31 -17.67 -6.52
N VAL A 233 -4.43 -18.07 -5.92
CA VAL A 233 -5.60 -18.58 -6.64
C VAL A 233 -6.40 -17.44 -7.27
N LEU A 234 -6.67 -16.38 -6.50
CA LEU A 234 -7.49 -15.25 -6.93
C LEU A 234 -6.81 -14.46 -8.04
N ASP A 235 -5.51 -14.18 -7.94
CA ASP A 235 -4.72 -13.48 -8.98
C ASP A 235 -4.83 -14.20 -10.33
N ARG A 236 -4.76 -15.54 -10.33
CA ARG A 236 -4.93 -16.33 -11.55
C ARG A 236 -6.34 -16.21 -12.14
N ILE A 237 -7.38 -16.17 -11.30
CA ILE A 237 -8.78 -16.02 -11.72
C ILE A 237 -9.03 -14.63 -12.30
N GLU A 238 -8.47 -13.62 -11.65
CA GLU A 238 -8.65 -12.22 -12.04
C GLU A 238 -7.67 -11.79 -13.15
N GLY A 239 -6.73 -12.68 -13.52
CA GLY A 239 -5.70 -12.35 -14.52
C GLY A 239 -4.80 -11.22 -14.04
N CYS A 240 -4.43 -11.23 -12.76
CA CYS A 240 -3.53 -10.28 -12.15
C CYS A 240 -2.12 -10.88 -12.14
N ASP A 241 -1.12 -10.13 -12.61
CA ASP A 241 0.30 -10.48 -12.51
C ASP A 241 0.99 -9.50 -11.57
N GLU A 242 1.46 -9.98 -10.40
CA GLU A 242 2.17 -9.13 -9.43
C GLU A 242 3.52 -8.63 -9.99
N GLY A 243 4.14 -9.38 -10.92
CA GLY A 243 5.39 -9.01 -11.58
C GLY A 243 5.24 -7.98 -12.70
N ASP A 244 4.04 -7.92 -13.29
CA ASP A 244 3.65 -6.96 -14.34
C ASP A 244 2.17 -6.57 -14.19
N PRO A 245 1.83 -5.77 -13.16
CA PRO A 245 0.44 -5.47 -12.82
C PRO A 245 -0.34 -4.75 -13.93
N GLU A 246 0.34 -4.04 -14.84
CA GLU A 246 -0.29 -3.34 -15.96
C GLU A 246 -0.73 -4.27 -17.09
N SER A 247 -0.07 -5.43 -17.24
CA SER A 247 -0.40 -6.40 -18.30
C SER A 247 -1.64 -7.22 -18.02
N GLY A 248 -2.07 -7.29 -16.75
CA GLY A 248 -3.21 -8.07 -16.28
C GLY A 248 -4.57 -7.48 -16.67
N LEU A 249 -5.61 -8.29 -16.60
CA LEU A 249 -6.98 -7.81 -16.72
C LEU A 249 -7.37 -6.92 -15.54
N TYR A 250 -6.96 -7.34 -14.34
CA TYR A 250 -7.13 -6.60 -13.10
C TYR A 250 -5.78 -6.33 -12.43
N VAL A 251 -5.73 -5.27 -11.65
CA VAL A 251 -4.67 -4.98 -10.69
C VAL A 251 -5.20 -5.24 -9.27
N ARG A 252 -4.40 -5.89 -8.45
CA ARG A 252 -4.70 -6.10 -7.04
C ARG A 252 -4.27 -4.88 -6.23
N VAL A 253 -5.20 -4.28 -5.48
CA VAL A 253 -5.00 -3.03 -4.77
C VAL A 253 -5.59 -3.08 -3.36
N PRO A 254 -4.93 -2.50 -2.33
CA PRO A 254 -5.53 -2.29 -1.02
C PRO A 254 -6.56 -1.18 -1.07
N VAL A 255 -7.72 -1.41 -0.45
CA VAL A 255 -8.81 -0.45 -0.31
C VAL A 255 -9.29 -0.37 1.13
N GLU A 256 -9.82 0.78 1.51
CA GLU A 256 -10.53 0.95 2.77
C GLU A 256 -11.99 0.53 2.58
N VAL A 257 -12.37 -0.56 3.24
CA VAL A 257 -13.73 -1.11 3.21
C VAL A 257 -14.52 -0.60 4.39
N HIS A 258 -15.63 0.08 4.14
CA HIS A 258 -16.57 0.50 5.17
C HIS A 258 -17.50 -0.65 5.54
N VAL A 259 -17.53 -0.99 6.82
CA VAL A 259 -18.35 -2.05 7.41
C VAL A 259 -19.15 -1.50 8.58
N GLU A 260 -20.06 -2.27 9.14
CA GLU A 260 -20.75 -1.88 10.37
C GLU A 260 -19.74 -1.68 11.51
N GLY A 261 -19.73 -0.50 12.08
CA GLY A 261 -18.84 -0.13 13.20
C GLY A 261 -17.48 0.45 12.83
N GLY A 262 -17.16 0.64 11.53
CA GLY A 262 -15.87 1.27 11.14
C GLY A 262 -15.40 0.97 9.74
N SER A 263 -14.08 0.89 9.59
CA SER A 263 -13.46 0.52 8.32
C SER A 263 -12.31 -0.47 8.52
N VAL A 264 -12.04 -1.27 7.48
CA VAL A 264 -10.97 -2.28 7.43
C VAL A 264 -10.26 -2.17 6.10
N TRP A 265 -8.93 -2.21 6.11
CA TRP A 265 -8.16 -2.32 4.88
C TRP A 265 -8.12 -3.75 4.37
N ALA A 266 -8.39 -3.93 3.09
CA ALA A 266 -8.49 -5.23 2.44
C ALA A 266 -7.92 -5.17 1.02
N TRP A 267 -7.53 -6.33 0.50
CA TRP A 267 -7.22 -6.49 -0.90
C TRP A 267 -8.50 -6.54 -1.73
N THR A 268 -8.48 -5.92 -2.90
CA THR A 268 -9.51 -6.06 -3.94
C THR A 268 -8.85 -6.06 -5.32
N TYR A 269 -9.65 -6.25 -6.36
CA TYR A 269 -9.21 -6.25 -7.75
C TYR A 269 -9.89 -5.11 -8.51
N ALA A 270 -9.12 -4.19 -9.05
CA ALA A 270 -9.61 -3.09 -9.90
C ALA A 270 -9.27 -3.39 -11.36
N ILE A 271 -10.16 -3.08 -12.29
CA ILE A 271 -9.92 -3.35 -13.71
C ILE A 271 -8.92 -2.35 -14.28
N ASN A 272 -7.92 -2.85 -15.01
CA ASN A 272 -6.92 -2.00 -15.65
C ASN A 272 -7.53 -1.14 -16.77
N GLN A 273 -8.33 -1.74 -17.62
CA GLN A 273 -8.95 -1.03 -18.73
C GLN A 273 -10.42 -1.43 -18.91
N LEU A 274 -11.30 -0.44 -19.02
CA LEU A 274 -12.70 -0.68 -19.33
C LEU A 274 -12.86 -0.90 -20.81
N PRO A 275 -13.51 -1.99 -21.26
CA PRO A 275 -13.90 -2.16 -22.66
C PRO A 275 -14.97 -1.12 -23.05
N ALA A 276 -15.01 -0.75 -24.30
CA ALA A 276 -16.00 0.23 -24.82
C ALA A 276 -17.47 -0.20 -24.61
N THR A 277 -17.70 -1.48 -24.36
CA THR A 277 -19.03 -2.06 -24.09
C THR A 277 -19.42 -2.03 -22.60
N ALA A 278 -18.54 -1.55 -21.73
CA ALA A 278 -18.79 -1.46 -20.30
C ALA A 278 -20.00 -0.56 -20.01
N ARG A 279 -20.87 -0.99 -19.11
CA ARG A 279 -22.04 -0.22 -18.67
C ARG A 279 -21.96 0.02 -17.18
N ARG A 280 -22.03 1.28 -16.76
CA ARG A 280 -21.99 1.61 -15.33
C ARG A 280 -23.22 1.07 -14.59
N LEU A 281 -22.97 0.47 -13.44
CA LEU A 281 -23.98 0.04 -12.47
C LEU A 281 -24.13 1.15 -11.43
N HIS A 282 -25.16 1.99 -11.58
CA HIS A 282 -25.35 3.21 -10.77
C HIS A 282 -25.69 2.93 -9.31
N ASP A 283 -26.25 1.76 -9.01
CA ASP A 283 -26.52 1.30 -7.65
C ASP A 283 -25.28 0.68 -6.96
N GLY A 284 -24.19 0.53 -7.71
CA GLY A 284 -22.94 -0.07 -7.22
C GLY A 284 -23.06 -1.52 -6.78
N ARG A 285 -24.03 -2.26 -7.32
CA ARG A 285 -24.28 -3.67 -7.00
C ARG A 285 -24.15 -4.55 -8.23
N TRP A 286 -23.45 -5.64 -8.07
CA TRP A 286 -23.45 -6.74 -9.04
C TRP A 286 -24.70 -7.59 -8.84
N VAL A 287 -25.37 -7.87 -9.93
CA VAL A 287 -26.42 -8.87 -10.03
C VAL A 287 -26.13 -9.69 -11.29
N ALA A 288 -25.92 -11.00 -11.14
CA ALA A 288 -25.62 -11.92 -12.24
C ALA A 288 -26.81 -12.13 -13.20
#